data_b874573652b1c446066f56dd479bbf4a
#
_entry.id   b874573652b1c446066f56dd479bbf4a
#
_cell.length_a   1.000
_cell.length_b   1.000
_cell.length_c   1.000
_cell.angle_alpha   90.00
_cell.angle_beta   90.00
_cell.angle_gamma   90.00
#
_symmetry.space_group_name_H-M   'P 1'
#
loop_
_entity.id
_entity.type
_entity.pdbx_description
1 polymer ?
#
loop_
_entity_poly.entity_id
_entity_poly.type
_entity_poly.pdbx_seq_one_letter_code
_entity_poly.pdbx_strand_id
1 'polypeptide(L)'
;MTAQVCKQLHNYSGPLFVIAIVLLFGVFLRDSLFNRKLDLDRSMEAGGYLGGSHSGSEKFNVGQKLWYWVAVLAGVVLGVSGLLLDFPNFGQGRELLQLSHLFHAIAGVIILAFFIVHLYAAIGIEGTLEAMVSGKVDANWARQHHDLCMRSRIGPTAVGKP
;
A
#
# COMPACT_ATOMS: atom_id res chain seq x y z
N MET A 1 17.27 5.19 -24.84
CA MET A 1 16.42 3.97 -24.77
C MET A 1 15.42 4.04 -25.93
N THR A 2 15.28 3.00 -26.76
CA THR A 2 14.30 3.00 -27.86
C THR A 2 12.91 2.65 -27.30
N ALA A 3 11.84 3.14 -27.95
CA ALA A 3 10.46 2.83 -27.56
C ALA A 3 10.19 1.31 -27.48
N GLN A 4 10.84 0.54 -28.34
CA GLN A 4 10.73 -0.92 -28.35
C GLN A 4 11.31 -1.56 -27.09
N VAL A 5 12.45 -1.08 -26.59
CA VAL A 5 13.05 -1.57 -25.35
C VAL A 5 12.15 -1.26 -24.14
N CYS A 6 11.58 -0.04 -24.09
CA CYS A 6 10.64 0.32 -23.02
C CYS A 6 9.40 -0.58 -23.02
N LYS A 7 8.84 -0.86 -24.18
CA LYS A 7 7.69 -1.77 -24.33
C LYS A 7 8.04 -3.19 -23.86
N GLN A 8 9.18 -3.73 -24.27
CA GLN A 8 9.62 -5.07 -23.84
C GLN A 8 9.81 -5.14 -22.34
N LEU A 9 10.50 -4.15 -21.73
CA LEU A 9 10.67 -4.10 -20.28
C LEU A 9 9.32 -4.06 -19.56
N HIS A 10 8.38 -3.26 -20.05
CA HIS A 10 7.03 -3.16 -19.48
C HIS A 10 6.30 -4.52 -19.54
N ASN A 11 6.29 -5.17 -20.71
CA ASN A 11 5.60 -6.44 -20.89
C ASN A 11 6.22 -7.60 -20.07
N TYR A 12 7.54 -7.61 -19.86
CA TYR A 12 8.18 -8.60 -19.00
C TYR A 12 8.03 -8.29 -17.50
N SER A 13 8.05 -7.03 -17.11
CA SER A 13 7.87 -6.65 -15.71
C SER A 13 6.41 -6.74 -15.24
N GLY A 14 5.44 -6.63 -16.16
CA GLY A 14 4.02 -6.72 -15.85
C GLY A 14 3.61 -7.99 -15.11
N PRO A 15 3.92 -9.20 -15.60
CA PRO A 15 3.64 -10.45 -14.89
C PRO A 15 4.30 -10.53 -13.51
N LEU A 16 5.53 -10.04 -13.36
CA LEU A 16 6.21 -9.99 -12.06
C LEU A 16 5.49 -9.05 -11.10
N PHE A 17 5.00 -7.92 -11.59
CA PHE A 17 4.18 -7.00 -10.81
C PHE A 17 2.88 -7.66 -10.34
N VAL A 18 2.18 -8.42 -11.19
CA VAL A 18 0.97 -9.15 -10.80
C VAL A 18 1.26 -10.16 -9.69
N ILE A 19 2.35 -10.92 -9.81
CA ILE A 19 2.79 -11.85 -8.75
C ILE A 19 3.04 -11.09 -7.45
N ALA A 20 3.73 -9.96 -7.51
CA ALA A 20 4.00 -9.13 -6.33
C ALA A 20 2.71 -8.63 -5.66
N ILE A 21 1.70 -8.21 -6.44
CA ILE A 21 0.38 -7.78 -5.92
C ILE A 21 -0.36 -8.94 -5.25
N VAL A 22 -0.33 -10.14 -5.82
CA VAL A 22 -0.95 -11.33 -5.23
C VAL A 22 -0.28 -11.69 -3.90
N LEU A 23 1.05 -11.64 -3.84
CA LEU A 23 1.81 -11.87 -2.60
C LEU A 23 1.52 -10.78 -1.55
N LEU A 24 1.51 -9.52 -1.94
CA LEU A 24 1.14 -8.39 -1.09
C LEU A 24 -0.26 -8.60 -0.49
N PHE A 25 -1.23 -8.97 -1.33
CA PHE A 25 -2.57 -9.27 -0.89
C PHE A 25 -2.59 -10.38 0.17
N GLY A 26 -1.99 -11.53 -0.11
CA GLY A 26 -2.01 -12.68 0.80
C GLY A 26 -1.29 -12.43 2.13
N VAL A 27 -0.14 -11.78 2.10
CA VAL A 27 0.69 -11.54 3.29
C VAL A 27 0.07 -10.50 4.23
N PHE A 28 -0.45 -9.41 3.69
CA PHE A 28 -0.87 -8.26 4.50
C PHE A 28 -2.37 -8.08 4.66
N LEU A 29 -3.20 -8.97 4.09
CA LEU A 29 -4.66 -8.86 4.12
C LEU A 29 -5.20 -8.68 5.55
N ARG A 30 -4.76 -9.52 6.49
CA ARG A 30 -5.25 -9.49 7.87
C ARG A 30 -4.91 -8.18 8.60
N ASP A 31 -3.68 -7.70 8.39
CA ASP A 31 -3.17 -6.48 9.02
C ASP A 31 -3.78 -5.21 8.40
N SER A 32 -4.31 -5.31 7.18
CA SER A 32 -4.88 -4.20 6.41
C SER A 32 -6.40 -4.10 6.49
N LEU A 33 -7.06 -4.98 7.25
CA LEU A 33 -8.50 -4.86 7.48
C LEU A 33 -8.80 -3.63 8.35
N PHE A 34 -9.86 -2.89 7.94
CA PHE A 34 -10.27 -1.71 8.69
C PHE A 34 -11.01 -2.09 9.97
N ASN A 35 -10.56 -1.55 11.09
CA ASN A 35 -11.27 -1.57 12.35
C ASN A 35 -12.10 -0.30 12.50
N ARG A 36 -13.42 -0.41 12.26
CA ARG A 36 -14.34 0.73 12.10
C ARG A 36 -14.27 1.76 13.22
N LYS A 37 -14.07 1.34 14.47
CA LYS A 37 -13.99 2.25 15.62
C LYS A 37 -12.64 2.97 15.70
N LEU A 38 -11.56 2.22 15.61
CA LEU A 38 -10.20 2.77 15.74
C LEU A 38 -9.76 3.57 14.52
N ASP A 39 -10.13 3.12 13.32
CA ASP A 39 -9.69 3.77 12.09
C ASP A 39 -10.48 5.03 11.77
N LEU A 40 -11.78 5.11 12.19
CA LEU A 40 -12.60 6.31 12.00
C LEU A 40 -12.12 7.45 12.91
N ASP A 41 -11.89 7.18 14.19
CA ASP A 41 -11.40 8.18 15.15
C ASP A 41 -10.04 8.73 14.68
N ARG A 42 -9.16 7.88 14.18
CA ARG A 42 -7.86 8.27 13.63
C ARG A 42 -7.90 9.01 12.30
N SER A 43 -8.86 8.68 11.43
CA SER A 43 -9.00 9.40 10.17
C SER A 43 -9.38 10.85 10.38
N MET A 44 -10.18 11.13 11.43
CA MET A 44 -10.55 12.49 11.83
C MET A 44 -9.37 13.29 12.40
N GLU A 45 -8.36 12.62 12.96
CA GLU A 45 -7.11 13.22 13.46
C GLU A 45 -5.99 13.26 12.39
N ALA A 46 -6.34 13.04 11.11
CA ALA A 46 -5.38 12.93 10.00
C ALA A 46 -4.22 11.97 10.29
N GLY A 47 -4.52 10.82 10.91
CA GLY A 47 -3.52 9.81 11.26
C GLY A 47 -2.61 10.18 12.43
N GLY A 48 -3.02 11.17 13.26
CA GLY A 48 -2.22 11.68 14.39
C GLY A 48 -1.30 12.84 14.02
N TYR A 49 -1.34 13.33 12.77
CA TYR A 49 -0.52 14.48 12.34
C TYR A 49 -1.08 15.85 12.75
N LEU A 50 -2.41 15.95 13.02
CA LEU A 50 -3.09 17.22 13.35
C LEU A 50 -3.53 17.34 14.81
N GLY A 51 -3.40 16.31 15.62
CA GLY A 51 -3.82 16.33 17.02
C GLY A 51 -2.84 15.65 17.94
N GLY A 52 -2.52 16.24 19.06
CA GLY A 52 -1.61 15.71 20.09
C GLY A 52 -2.16 14.52 20.90
N SER A 53 -3.26 13.90 20.49
CA SER A 53 -3.82 12.72 21.15
C SER A 53 -3.28 11.45 20.49
N HIS A 54 -2.53 10.68 21.24
CA HIS A 54 -2.03 9.36 20.82
C HIS A 54 -3.16 8.32 20.89
N SER A 55 -4.07 8.32 19.90
CA SER A 55 -5.01 7.21 19.77
C SER A 55 -4.26 5.96 19.33
N GLY A 56 -4.39 4.87 20.08
CA GLY A 56 -3.64 3.64 19.91
C GLY A 56 -3.66 3.08 18.48
N SER A 57 -2.52 2.71 17.88
CA SER A 57 -2.49 2.07 16.56
C SER A 57 -2.18 0.60 16.63
N GLU A 58 -2.87 -0.15 15.77
CA GLU A 58 -2.55 -1.53 15.42
C GLU A 58 -1.21 -1.57 14.64
N LYS A 59 -0.87 -2.70 14.04
CA LYS A 59 0.34 -2.88 13.25
C LYS A 59 0.43 -1.89 12.07
N PHE A 60 -0.72 -1.61 11.41
CA PHE A 60 -0.81 -0.62 10.34
C PHE A 60 -1.71 0.55 10.73
N ASN A 61 -1.28 1.75 10.41
CA ASN A 61 -2.10 2.95 10.54
C ASN A 61 -3.07 3.08 9.33
N VAL A 62 -4.03 4.02 9.44
CA VAL A 62 -5.05 4.24 8.40
C VAL A 62 -4.44 4.55 7.03
N GLY A 63 -3.37 5.35 6.98
CA GLY A 63 -2.67 5.69 5.74
C GLY A 63 -2.03 4.47 5.08
N GLN A 64 -1.42 3.58 5.88
CA GLN A 64 -0.84 2.33 5.40
C GLN A 64 -1.91 1.35 4.89
N LYS A 65 -3.06 1.26 5.58
CA LYS A 65 -4.21 0.46 5.13
C LYS A 65 -4.79 1.01 3.83
N LEU A 66 -4.93 2.33 3.71
CA LEU A 66 -5.37 2.98 2.49
C LEU A 66 -4.42 2.70 1.32
N TRP A 67 -3.11 2.87 1.53
CA TRP A 67 -2.09 2.54 0.54
C TRP A 67 -2.20 1.09 0.06
N TYR A 68 -2.33 0.15 0.99
CA TYR A 68 -2.48 -1.27 0.67
C TYR A 68 -3.69 -1.51 -0.25
N TRP A 69 -4.87 -0.97 0.08
CA TRP A 69 -6.07 -1.19 -0.72
C TRP A 69 -6.00 -0.50 -2.09
N VAL A 70 -5.43 0.69 -2.18
CA VAL A 70 -5.20 1.36 -3.47
C VAL A 70 -4.23 0.54 -4.32
N ALA A 71 -3.13 0.05 -3.75
CA ALA A 71 -2.16 -0.77 -4.47
C ALA A 71 -2.78 -2.09 -4.99
N VAL A 72 -3.56 -2.78 -4.15
CA VAL A 72 -4.24 -4.02 -4.53
C VAL A 72 -5.29 -3.78 -5.61
N LEU A 73 -6.20 -2.83 -5.43
CA LEU A 73 -7.28 -2.57 -6.38
C LEU A 73 -6.74 -2.06 -7.73
N ALA A 74 -5.86 -1.07 -7.71
CA ALA A 74 -5.21 -0.59 -8.92
C ALA A 74 -4.35 -1.68 -9.58
N GLY A 75 -3.65 -2.49 -8.77
CA GLY A 75 -2.86 -3.62 -9.25
C GLY A 75 -3.69 -4.70 -9.94
N VAL A 76 -4.88 -5.02 -9.42
CA VAL A 76 -5.82 -5.93 -10.09
C VAL A 76 -6.29 -5.36 -11.42
N VAL A 77 -6.67 -4.08 -11.46
CA VAL A 77 -7.08 -3.42 -12.72
C VAL A 77 -5.93 -3.42 -13.72
N LEU A 78 -4.72 -3.08 -13.31
CA LEU A 78 -3.51 -3.10 -14.16
C LEU A 78 -3.20 -4.50 -14.67
N GLY A 79 -3.28 -5.51 -13.78
CA GLY A 79 -3.00 -6.90 -14.15
C GLY A 79 -4.00 -7.45 -15.17
N VAL A 80 -5.30 -7.28 -14.91
CA VAL A 80 -6.36 -7.76 -15.83
C VAL A 80 -6.31 -7.02 -17.16
N SER A 81 -6.25 -5.69 -17.14
CA SER A 81 -6.18 -4.90 -18.39
C SER A 81 -4.89 -5.13 -19.15
N GLY A 82 -3.74 -5.26 -18.44
CA GLY A 82 -2.46 -5.57 -19.06
C GLY A 82 -2.44 -6.91 -19.76
N LEU A 83 -2.97 -7.98 -19.15
CA LEU A 83 -3.11 -9.29 -19.79
C LEU A 83 -3.99 -9.24 -21.05
N LEU A 84 -5.10 -8.50 -21.02
CA LEU A 84 -5.94 -8.32 -22.21
C LEU A 84 -5.21 -7.59 -23.33
N LEU A 85 -4.33 -6.64 -23.00
CA LEU A 85 -3.55 -5.88 -23.98
C LEU A 85 -2.34 -6.64 -24.51
N ASP A 86 -1.72 -7.51 -23.71
CA ASP A 86 -0.60 -8.35 -24.16
C ASP A 86 -1.05 -9.49 -25.08
N PHE A 87 -2.29 -9.94 -24.94
CA PHE A 87 -2.85 -11.05 -25.71
C PHE A 87 -4.09 -10.62 -26.54
N PRO A 88 -3.98 -9.69 -27.50
CA PRO A 88 -5.13 -9.11 -28.19
C PRO A 88 -5.82 -10.08 -29.15
N ASN A 89 -5.24 -11.25 -29.41
CA ASN A 89 -5.72 -12.20 -30.44
C ASN A 89 -6.58 -13.35 -29.87
N PHE A 90 -7.00 -13.25 -28.59
CA PHE A 90 -7.88 -14.25 -27.96
C PHE A 90 -9.39 -13.95 -28.19
N GLY A 91 -9.75 -13.31 -29.28
CA GLY A 91 -11.15 -13.05 -29.64
C GLY A 91 -11.78 -11.85 -28.93
N GLN A 92 -10.98 -10.99 -28.29
CA GLN A 92 -11.48 -9.77 -27.66
C GLN A 92 -11.99 -8.81 -28.75
N GLY A 93 -13.20 -8.27 -28.53
CA GLY A 93 -13.74 -7.20 -29.36
C GLY A 93 -12.92 -5.90 -29.21
N ARG A 94 -12.97 -5.06 -30.25
CA ARG A 94 -12.29 -3.76 -30.27
C ARG A 94 -12.65 -2.87 -29.08
N GLU A 95 -13.91 -2.89 -28.68
CA GLU A 95 -14.42 -2.10 -27.55
C GLU A 95 -13.75 -2.51 -26.23
N LEU A 96 -13.60 -3.82 -25.98
CA LEU A 96 -12.95 -4.33 -24.77
C LEU A 96 -11.47 -3.91 -24.72
N LEU A 97 -10.78 -3.95 -25.84
CA LEU A 97 -9.38 -3.51 -25.91
C LEU A 97 -9.24 -2.00 -25.65
N GLN A 98 -10.16 -1.19 -26.19
CA GLN A 98 -10.17 0.26 -25.93
C GLN A 98 -10.45 0.57 -24.46
N LEU A 99 -11.42 -0.11 -23.83
CA LEU A 99 -11.68 0.02 -22.39
C LEU A 99 -10.47 -0.43 -21.56
N SER A 100 -9.81 -1.51 -21.95
CA SER A 100 -8.61 -2.00 -21.27
C SER A 100 -7.48 -0.98 -21.32
N HIS A 101 -7.25 -0.31 -22.44
CA HIS A 101 -6.30 0.79 -22.53
C HIS A 101 -6.64 1.95 -21.59
N LEU A 102 -7.92 2.34 -21.54
CA LEU A 102 -8.38 3.43 -20.68
C LEU A 102 -8.19 3.10 -19.20
N PHE A 103 -8.67 1.94 -18.76
CA PHE A 103 -8.55 1.51 -17.36
C PHE A 103 -7.09 1.30 -16.96
N HIS A 104 -6.26 0.72 -17.84
CA HIS A 104 -4.84 0.55 -17.60
C HIS A 104 -4.14 1.88 -17.39
N ALA A 105 -4.41 2.86 -18.24
CA ALA A 105 -3.81 4.20 -18.12
C ALA A 105 -4.27 4.91 -16.83
N ILE A 106 -5.57 4.89 -16.52
CA ILE A 106 -6.11 5.51 -15.31
C ILE A 106 -5.51 4.86 -14.05
N ALA A 107 -5.53 3.53 -13.97
CA ALA A 107 -4.97 2.81 -12.83
C ALA A 107 -3.45 3.03 -12.71
N GLY A 108 -2.73 3.13 -13.84
CA GLY A 108 -1.31 3.46 -13.87
C GLY A 108 -1.01 4.84 -13.29
N VAL A 109 -1.80 5.86 -13.63
CA VAL A 109 -1.67 7.21 -13.06
C VAL A 109 -1.97 7.20 -11.57
N ILE A 110 -3.03 6.51 -11.14
CA ILE A 110 -3.39 6.40 -9.73
C ILE A 110 -2.26 5.77 -8.92
N ILE A 111 -1.77 4.60 -9.35
CA ILE A 111 -0.74 3.90 -8.57
C ILE A 111 0.58 4.68 -8.56
N LEU A 112 0.92 5.36 -9.63
CA LEU A 112 2.12 6.22 -9.69
C LEU A 112 2.01 7.40 -8.74
N ALA A 113 0.87 8.09 -8.70
CA ALA A 113 0.63 9.21 -7.78
C ALA A 113 0.71 8.74 -6.32
N PHE A 114 0.04 7.63 -5.99
CA PHE A 114 0.10 7.06 -4.64
C PHE A 114 1.51 6.55 -4.29
N PHE A 115 2.25 6.00 -5.23
CA PHE A 115 3.63 5.58 -5.01
C PHE A 115 4.54 6.75 -4.64
N ILE A 116 4.38 7.91 -5.28
CA ILE A 116 5.14 9.12 -4.94
C ILE A 116 4.83 9.57 -3.51
N VAL A 117 3.54 9.58 -3.12
CA VAL A 117 3.12 9.91 -1.76
C VAL A 117 3.66 8.89 -0.75
N HIS A 118 3.61 7.60 -1.09
CA HIS A 118 4.14 6.53 -0.24
C HIS A 118 5.64 6.66 -0.04
N LEU A 119 6.40 6.93 -1.10
CA LEU A 119 7.84 7.13 -1.03
C LEU A 119 8.19 8.35 -0.18
N TYR A 120 7.47 9.46 -0.36
CA TYR A 120 7.62 10.66 0.47
C TYR A 120 7.36 10.36 1.95
N ALA A 121 6.27 9.65 2.28
CA ALA A 121 5.95 9.28 3.65
C ALA A 121 6.99 8.31 4.25
N ALA A 122 7.49 7.35 3.47
CA ALA A 122 8.49 6.39 3.93
C ALA A 122 9.84 7.05 4.27
N ILE A 123 10.23 8.07 3.51
CA ILE A 123 11.49 8.81 3.72
C ILE A 123 11.32 9.91 4.77
N GLY A 124 10.17 10.61 4.73
CA GLY A 124 9.93 11.79 5.56
C GLY A 124 9.58 11.49 7.03
N ILE A 125 9.11 10.27 7.34
CA ILE A 125 8.78 9.87 8.70
C ILE A 125 9.96 9.09 9.29
N GLU A 126 10.60 9.65 10.31
CA GLU A 126 11.71 9.01 11.02
C GLU A 126 11.34 7.60 11.51
N GLY A 127 12.25 6.65 11.35
CA GLY A 127 12.08 5.24 11.75
C GLY A 127 11.29 4.37 10.76
N THR A 128 10.53 4.95 9.83
CA THR A 128 9.71 4.17 8.89
C THR A 128 10.59 3.38 7.91
N LEU A 129 11.58 4.03 7.31
CA LEU A 129 12.50 3.37 6.37
C LEU A 129 13.34 2.29 7.06
N GLU A 130 13.81 2.56 8.29
CA GLU A 130 14.55 1.59 9.11
C GLU A 130 13.68 0.36 9.41
N ALA A 131 12.42 0.57 9.79
CA ALA A 131 11.46 -0.51 10.01
C ALA A 131 11.26 -1.39 8.77
N MET A 132 11.18 -0.77 7.59
CA MET A 132 10.98 -1.49 6.32
C MET A 132 12.21 -2.31 5.90
N VAL A 133 13.43 -1.80 6.13
CA VAL A 133 14.67 -2.44 5.70
C VAL A 133 15.18 -3.46 6.72
N SER A 134 15.17 -3.11 8.02
CA SER A 134 15.73 -3.95 9.08
C SER A 134 14.71 -4.85 9.76
N GLY A 135 13.41 -4.57 9.60
CA GLY A 135 12.32 -5.21 10.35
C GLY A 135 12.33 -4.88 11.84
N LYS A 136 13.11 -3.89 12.26
CA LYS A 136 13.26 -3.46 13.66
C LYS A 136 12.95 -1.97 13.78
N VAL A 137 12.41 -1.58 14.93
CA VAL A 137 12.15 -0.19 15.28
C VAL A 137 12.61 0.08 16.69
N ASP A 138 12.99 1.33 16.98
CA ASP A 138 13.25 1.75 18.36
C ASP A 138 11.98 1.63 19.22
N ALA A 139 12.16 1.22 20.48
CA ALA A 139 11.04 0.99 21.40
C ALA A 139 10.25 2.28 21.70
N ASN A 140 10.95 3.44 21.75
CA ASN A 140 10.29 4.72 21.97
C ASN A 140 9.47 5.15 20.75
N TRP A 141 10.02 4.96 19.55
CA TRP A 141 9.31 5.17 18.29
C TRP A 141 8.05 4.29 18.19
N ALA A 142 8.17 2.99 18.51
CA ALA A 142 7.06 2.06 18.49
C ALA A 142 5.97 2.41 19.51
N ARG A 143 6.33 2.95 20.68
CA ARG A 143 5.36 3.46 21.68
C ARG A 143 4.57 4.65 21.16
N GLN A 144 5.21 5.55 20.42
CA GLN A 144 4.57 6.75 19.89
C GLN A 144 3.65 6.45 18.70
N HIS A 145 4.05 5.51 17.82
CA HIS A 145 3.36 5.27 16.54
C HIS A 145 2.51 4.00 16.53
N HIS A 146 2.80 3.00 17.38
CA HIS A 146 2.17 1.68 17.40
C HIS A 146 1.95 1.15 18.82
N ASP A 147 1.39 1.95 19.71
CA ASP A 147 1.23 1.65 21.14
C ASP A 147 0.35 0.41 21.42
N LEU A 148 -0.73 0.19 20.67
CA LEU A 148 -1.57 -1.00 20.82
C LEU A 148 -0.82 -2.27 20.42
N CYS A 149 -0.03 -2.22 19.37
CA CYS A 149 0.80 -3.34 18.96
C CYS A 149 1.85 -3.66 20.04
N MET A 150 2.45 -2.63 20.64
CA MET A 150 3.40 -2.81 21.75
C MET A 150 2.72 -3.40 22.99
N ARG A 151 1.57 -2.88 23.41
CA ARG A 151 0.81 -3.38 24.56
C ARG A 151 0.40 -4.85 24.40
N SER A 152 0.04 -5.26 23.19
CA SER A 152 -0.32 -6.67 22.92
C SER A 152 0.86 -7.63 23.01
N ARG A 153 2.09 -7.16 22.74
CA ARG A 153 3.30 -8.00 22.73
C ARG A 153 4.04 -8.06 24.07
N ILE A 154 4.13 -6.94 24.79
CA ILE A 154 4.94 -6.85 26.02
C ILE A 154 4.12 -6.65 27.29
N GLY A 155 2.78 -6.62 27.18
CA GLY A 155 1.86 -6.43 28.28
C GLY A 155 1.68 -4.96 28.71
N PRO A 156 0.54 -4.65 29.38
CA PRO A 156 0.16 -3.27 29.72
C PRO A 156 1.08 -2.60 30.74
N THR A 157 1.82 -3.37 31.52
CA THR A 157 2.70 -2.88 32.60
C THR A 157 4.08 -2.42 32.10
N ALA A 158 4.51 -2.87 30.94
CA ALA A 158 5.82 -2.50 30.37
C ALA A 158 5.79 -1.19 29.56
N VAL A 159 4.59 -0.72 29.22
CA VAL A 159 4.38 0.60 28.60
C VAL A 159 3.98 1.54 29.72
N GLY A 160 4.95 2.33 30.25
CA GLY A 160 4.70 3.33 31.27
C GLY A 160 3.49 4.18 30.94
N LYS A 161 2.69 4.58 31.95
CA LYS A 161 1.61 5.56 31.77
C LYS A 161 2.21 6.85 31.20
N PRO A 162 1.46 7.56 30.31
CA PRO A 162 1.87 8.85 29.77
C PRO A 162 2.07 9.88 30.88
#